data_bda2c76be879be53af5073ca693201ab
#
_entry.id   bda2c76be879be53af5073ca693201ab
#
_cell.length_a   1.000
_cell.length_b   1.000
_cell.length_c   1.000
_cell.angle_alpha   90.00
_cell.angle_beta   90.00
_cell.angle_gamma   90.00
#
_symmetry.space_group_name_H-M   'P 1'
#
loop_
_entity.id
_entity.type
_entity.pdbx_description
1 polymer ?
#
loop_
_entity_poly.entity_id
_entity_poly.type
_entity_poly.pdbx_seq_one_letter_code
_entity_poly.pdbx_strand_id
1 'polypeptide(L)'
;MNITQSNKGENLISIKISVEQADYQESLEKSLRQLRQRANVPGFRPGMVPMGMIKKMYGASAKMEALNTVVSDALNKHIIDNKLDLLGYPLNDPEQQPADLEKDDNLDFYFEAALRPEINVDFTNTMVDFYHIIPTDEEVDKVVEDLQQRNPNTSHPETVGEDDRLEIKIREAKNGKEVEGGFEKDGVYFNMSQIKNKTQRKKFIDKEVGSEFIVNFAKVFGSEEEAAKVLGKDAPAASDFNIIIDDAIRNEKPELNEDFFKKIFPDKDIKDIKDLDAFKAAVKAEMEKQHEAEADPILFTKMIDELVAAVKFDMPDAFMKRWIVENSQGKISADDIEKNYENDYAKGLRWQLIEDSIVKANPELIIKDEEVKNFVLKQIFPGIDYATLEDDMKANLDKIAANYLKDEQQVSGLKNQLADVKMTAFLKGKMNINYAEVTPAEFMKKLEKERKQNKK
;
A
#
# COMPACT_ATOMS: atom_id res chain seq x y z
N MET A 1 7.68 46.45 17.38
CA MET A 1 7.80 45.02 17.64
C MET A 1 9.26 44.60 17.63
N ASN A 2 9.71 43.79 18.60
CA ASN A 2 11.10 43.30 18.69
C ASN A 2 11.08 41.77 18.86
N ILE A 3 11.96 41.06 18.11
CA ILE A 3 12.07 39.61 18.18
C ILE A 3 13.46 39.26 18.64
N THR A 4 13.58 38.44 19.66
CA THR A 4 14.84 37.91 20.14
C THR A 4 14.80 36.39 20.22
N GLN A 5 15.94 35.78 19.86
CA GLN A 5 16.08 34.33 19.91
C GLN A 5 17.20 33.99 20.89
N SER A 6 16.98 32.94 21.68
CA SER A 6 17.98 32.41 22.59
C SER A 6 18.00 30.87 22.52
N ASN A 7 19.15 30.29 22.81
CA ASN A 7 19.27 28.85 22.91
C ASN A 7 18.71 28.38 24.27
N LYS A 8 17.83 27.40 24.29
CA LYS A 8 17.21 26.81 25.50
C LYS A 8 17.74 25.39 25.79
N GLY A 9 18.45 24.80 24.83
CA GLY A 9 19.00 23.44 24.92
C GLY A 9 19.55 22.97 23.59
N GLU A 10 20.00 21.72 23.51
CA GLU A 10 20.42 21.12 22.25
C GLU A 10 19.21 21.00 21.33
N ASN A 11 19.32 21.59 20.14
CA ASN A 11 18.24 21.64 19.14
C ASN A 11 16.90 22.24 19.63
N LEU A 12 16.94 23.08 20.70
CA LEU A 12 15.77 23.78 21.22
C LEU A 12 16.07 25.26 21.40
N ILE A 13 15.25 26.11 20.78
CA ILE A 13 15.35 27.57 20.87
C ILE A 13 14.09 28.17 21.50
N SER A 14 14.28 29.27 22.20
CA SER A 14 13.21 30.15 22.65
C SER A 14 13.16 31.39 21.76
N ILE A 15 12.01 31.75 21.26
CA ILE A 15 11.74 32.95 20.46
C ILE A 15 10.82 33.84 21.29
N LYS A 16 11.33 35.01 21.68
CA LYS A 16 10.54 36.04 22.37
C LYS A 16 10.12 37.10 21.37
N ILE A 17 8.82 37.39 21.31
CA ILE A 17 8.22 38.45 20.50
C ILE A 17 7.64 39.51 21.45
N SER A 18 8.26 40.69 21.48
CA SER A 18 7.76 41.83 22.26
C SER A 18 6.92 42.70 21.34
N VAL A 19 5.63 42.86 21.69
CA VAL A 19 4.64 43.57 20.91
C VAL A 19 4.23 44.82 21.68
N GLU A 20 4.30 45.99 21.05
CA GLU A 20 3.81 47.26 21.58
C GLU A 20 2.43 47.59 21.00
N GLN A 21 1.70 48.47 21.67
CA GLN A 21 0.33 48.85 21.22
C GLN A 21 0.29 49.28 19.75
N ALA A 22 1.30 50.03 19.29
CA ALA A 22 1.40 50.51 17.91
C ALA A 22 1.43 49.35 16.88
N ASP A 23 1.97 48.18 17.26
CA ASP A 23 2.14 47.07 16.36
C ASP A 23 0.82 46.36 16.01
N TYR A 24 -0.15 46.34 16.92
CA TYR A 24 -1.44 45.65 16.72
C TYR A 24 -2.64 46.59 16.58
N GLN A 25 -2.45 47.91 16.76
CA GLN A 25 -3.54 48.90 16.75
C GLN A 25 -4.37 48.85 15.45
N GLU A 26 -3.70 48.74 14.29
CA GLU A 26 -4.39 48.70 12.99
C GLU A 26 -5.24 47.40 12.86
N SER A 27 -4.67 46.27 13.26
CA SER A 27 -5.36 44.96 13.25
C SER A 27 -6.54 44.95 14.22
N LEU A 28 -6.37 45.53 15.41
CA LEU A 28 -7.43 45.69 16.42
C LEU A 28 -8.58 46.55 15.90
N GLU A 29 -8.29 47.69 15.28
CA GLU A 29 -9.32 48.54 14.70
C GLU A 29 -10.08 47.86 13.57
N LYS A 30 -9.38 47.09 12.74
CA LYS A 30 -9.98 46.30 11.66
C LYS A 30 -10.91 45.23 12.23
N SER A 31 -10.47 44.47 13.24
CA SER A 31 -11.30 43.48 13.91
C SER A 31 -12.54 44.09 14.57
N LEU A 32 -12.39 45.20 15.30
CA LEU A 32 -13.50 45.92 15.89
C LEU A 32 -14.51 46.44 14.86
N ARG A 33 -14.06 46.93 13.69
CA ARG A 33 -14.93 47.34 12.58
C ARG A 33 -15.71 46.17 12.00
N GLN A 34 -15.08 45.01 11.83
CA GLN A 34 -15.73 43.77 11.38
C GLN A 34 -16.78 43.29 12.39
N LEU A 35 -16.42 43.26 13.67
CA LEU A 35 -17.36 42.91 14.76
C LEU A 35 -18.55 43.86 14.82
N ARG A 36 -18.33 45.16 14.64
CA ARG A 36 -19.42 46.16 14.58
C ARG A 36 -20.42 45.83 13.46
N GLN A 37 -19.95 45.41 12.29
CA GLN A 37 -20.82 45.06 11.16
C GLN A 37 -21.68 43.84 11.44
N ARG A 38 -21.15 42.86 12.20
CA ARG A 38 -21.79 41.57 12.50
C ARG A 38 -22.56 41.57 13.83
N ALA A 39 -22.28 42.52 14.73
CA ALA A 39 -22.87 42.55 16.06
C ALA A 39 -24.39 42.79 16.01
N ASN A 40 -25.15 41.92 16.65
CA ASN A 40 -26.57 42.05 16.86
C ASN A 40 -26.80 42.47 18.30
N VAL A 41 -27.01 43.77 18.51
CA VAL A 41 -27.25 44.38 19.84
C VAL A 41 -28.66 44.91 19.91
N PRO A 42 -29.49 44.51 20.89
CA PRO A 42 -30.84 44.98 21.05
C PRO A 42 -30.90 46.53 21.09
N GLY A 43 -31.77 47.13 20.29
CA GLY A 43 -31.90 48.58 20.16
C GLY A 43 -31.02 49.24 19.09
N PHE A 44 -30.15 48.48 18.40
CA PHE A 44 -29.31 49.03 17.32
C PHE A 44 -29.46 48.19 16.04
N ARG A 45 -29.48 48.89 14.91
CA ARG A 45 -29.42 48.22 13.60
C ARG A 45 -28.00 47.65 13.40
N PRO A 46 -27.82 46.43 12.80
CA PRO A 46 -26.52 45.88 12.48
C PRO A 46 -25.61 46.90 11.77
N GLY A 47 -24.38 47.05 12.22
CA GLY A 47 -23.43 48.04 11.72
C GLY A 47 -23.55 49.46 12.30
N MET A 48 -24.59 49.75 13.08
CA MET A 48 -24.83 51.10 13.66
C MET A 48 -24.58 51.16 15.17
N VAL A 49 -24.09 50.12 15.77
CA VAL A 49 -23.71 50.10 17.20
C VAL A 49 -22.56 51.09 17.44
N PRO A 50 -22.62 51.94 18.48
CA PRO A 50 -21.51 52.85 18.81
C PRO A 50 -20.21 52.08 19.08
N MET A 51 -19.09 52.58 18.55
CA MET A 51 -17.78 51.88 18.67
C MET A 51 -17.33 51.70 20.13
N GLY A 52 -17.68 52.65 21.02
CA GLY A 52 -17.40 52.51 22.46
C GLY A 52 -18.12 51.32 23.11
N MET A 53 -19.33 50.97 22.66
CA MET A 53 -20.07 49.81 23.13
C MET A 53 -19.46 48.52 22.56
N ILE A 54 -19.05 48.52 21.29
CA ILE A 54 -18.34 47.39 20.67
C ILE A 54 -17.02 47.12 21.39
N LYS A 55 -16.21 48.17 21.67
CA LYS A 55 -15.00 48.05 22.46
C LYS A 55 -15.25 47.48 23.86
N LYS A 56 -16.33 47.88 24.53
CA LYS A 56 -16.66 47.36 25.86
C LYS A 56 -17.12 45.88 25.82
N MET A 57 -17.84 45.49 24.78
CA MET A 57 -18.38 44.10 24.64
C MET A 57 -17.38 43.12 24.06
N TYR A 58 -16.55 43.55 23.12
CA TYR A 58 -15.70 42.67 22.32
C TYR A 58 -14.23 43.10 22.32
N GLY A 59 -13.85 44.11 23.11
CA GLY A 59 -12.48 44.68 23.07
C GLY A 59 -11.40 43.66 23.40
N ALA A 60 -11.61 42.86 24.46
CA ALA A 60 -10.66 41.83 24.85
C ALA A 60 -10.49 40.74 23.77
N SER A 61 -11.61 40.24 23.21
CA SER A 61 -11.54 39.22 22.15
C SER A 61 -10.97 39.78 20.85
N ALA A 62 -11.28 41.02 20.50
CA ALA A 62 -10.71 41.69 19.33
C ALA A 62 -9.20 41.93 19.49
N LYS A 63 -8.75 42.31 20.72
CA LYS A 63 -7.33 42.47 21.04
C LYS A 63 -6.59 41.16 20.96
N MET A 64 -7.16 40.07 21.49
CA MET A 64 -6.63 38.71 21.38
C MET A 64 -6.45 38.28 19.92
N GLU A 65 -7.48 38.45 19.09
CA GLU A 65 -7.46 38.14 17.66
C GLU A 65 -6.41 38.96 16.90
N ALA A 66 -6.33 40.26 17.18
CA ALA A 66 -5.32 41.13 16.57
C ALA A 66 -3.89 40.73 16.96
N LEU A 67 -3.66 40.43 18.24
CA LEU A 67 -2.37 39.96 18.74
C LEU A 67 -1.97 38.64 18.13
N ASN A 68 -2.89 37.66 18.09
CA ASN A 68 -2.62 36.34 17.48
C ASN A 68 -2.22 36.50 16.03
N THR A 69 -2.88 37.36 15.26
CA THR A 69 -2.54 37.63 13.86
C THR A 69 -1.14 38.22 13.74
N VAL A 70 -0.85 39.30 14.47
CA VAL A 70 0.42 40.02 14.38
C VAL A 70 1.59 39.16 14.88
N VAL A 71 1.40 38.42 15.97
CA VAL A 71 2.42 37.53 16.54
C VAL A 71 2.71 36.34 15.62
N SER A 72 1.66 35.73 15.04
CA SER A 72 1.83 34.60 14.10
C SER A 72 2.55 35.05 12.83
N ASP A 73 2.19 36.21 12.27
CA ASP A 73 2.86 36.76 11.08
C ASP A 73 4.33 37.07 11.38
N ALA A 74 4.62 37.63 12.55
CA ALA A 74 5.97 37.97 12.98
C ALA A 74 6.82 36.70 13.22
N LEU A 75 6.24 35.68 13.86
CA LEU A 75 6.89 34.41 14.09
C LEU A 75 7.23 33.70 12.76
N ASN A 76 6.25 33.61 11.86
CA ASN A 76 6.45 33.02 10.53
C ASN A 76 7.52 33.76 9.74
N LYS A 77 7.48 35.11 9.74
CA LYS A 77 8.51 35.89 9.08
C LYS A 77 9.89 35.66 9.68
N HIS A 78 9.99 35.60 11.00
CA HIS A 78 11.28 35.34 11.68
C HIS A 78 11.85 33.94 11.30
N ILE A 79 11.01 32.91 11.23
CA ILE A 79 11.41 31.57 10.81
C ILE A 79 11.95 31.58 9.36
N ILE A 80 11.24 32.25 8.45
CA ILE A 80 11.62 32.32 7.03
C ILE A 80 12.90 33.13 6.83
N ASP A 81 12.96 34.35 7.42
CA ASP A 81 14.09 35.26 7.27
C ASP A 81 15.42 34.67 7.81
N ASN A 82 15.32 33.89 8.91
CA ASN A 82 16.45 33.21 9.52
C ASN A 82 16.68 31.80 9.00
N LYS A 83 15.85 31.32 8.05
CA LYS A 83 15.94 29.98 7.45
C LYS A 83 16.00 28.87 8.51
N LEU A 84 15.18 29.00 9.55
CA LEU A 84 15.15 28.02 10.62
C LEU A 84 14.51 26.71 10.12
N ASP A 85 15.27 25.63 10.15
CA ASP A 85 14.80 24.27 9.81
C ASP A 85 14.22 23.62 11.09
N LEU A 86 12.89 23.64 11.21
CA LEU A 86 12.18 23.26 12.43
C LEU A 86 11.64 21.83 12.37
N LEU A 87 11.64 21.16 13.54
CA LEU A 87 10.95 19.90 13.77
C LEU A 87 9.49 20.15 14.18
N GLY A 88 8.70 20.67 13.28
CA GLY A 88 7.31 21.01 13.55
C GLY A 88 7.10 22.50 13.87
N TYR A 89 5.84 22.86 14.10
CA TYR A 89 5.48 24.26 14.38
C TYR A 89 5.85 24.64 15.82
N PRO A 90 6.31 25.89 16.08
CA PRO A 90 6.63 26.34 17.43
C PRO A 90 5.43 26.25 18.38
N LEU A 91 5.68 25.90 19.63
CA LEU A 91 4.69 25.85 20.70
C LEU A 91 4.86 27.03 21.63
N ASN A 92 3.77 27.42 22.33
CA ASN A 92 3.89 28.40 23.41
C ASN A 92 4.80 27.84 24.52
N ASP A 93 5.66 28.72 25.08
CA ASP A 93 6.48 28.36 26.22
C ASP A 93 5.56 28.05 27.43
N PRO A 94 5.65 26.86 28.05
CA PRO A 94 4.79 26.50 29.17
C PRO A 94 5.05 27.34 30.43
N GLU A 95 6.21 27.98 30.53
CA GLU A 95 6.57 28.84 31.65
C GLU A 95 6.07 30.29 31.47
N GLN A 96 5.48 30.62 30.31
CA GLN A 96 4.94 31.94 30.07
C GLN A 96 3.77 32.25 30.99
N GLN A 97 3.89 33.35 31.76
CA GLN A 97 2.78 33.86 32.57
C GLN A 97 1.69 34.41 31.65
N PRO A 98 0.38 34.17 31.99
CA PRO A 98 -0.72 34.76 31.25
C PRO A 98 -0.65 36.29 31.31
N ALA A 99 -0.71 36.95 30.15
CA ALA A 99 -0.76 38.43 30.07
C ALA A 99 -2.17 38.94 30.41
N ASP A 100 -2.26 40.07 31.13
CA ASP A 100 -3.52 40.74 31.37
C ASP A 100 -3.86 41.65 30.17
N LEU A 101 -4.63 41.10 29.22
CA LEU A 101 -4.98 41.77 27.98
C LEU A 101 -5.80 43.05 28.18
N GLU A 102 -6.39 43.26 29.35
CA GLU A 102 -7.18 44.49 29.65
C GLU A 102 -6.30 45.61 30.15
N LYS A 103 -5.20 45.30 30.84
CA LYS A 103 -4.31 46.28 31.48
C LYS A 103 -3.01 46.53 30.74
N ASP A 104 -2.50 45.50 30.09
CA ASP A 104 -1.15 45.53 29.48
C ASP A 104 -1.25 45.90 28.00
N ASP A 105 -0.65 47.01 27.61
CA ASP A 105 -0.58 47.46 26.22
C ASP A 105 0.68 46.94 25.51
N ASN A 106 1.73 46.59 26.27
CA ASN A 106 2.95 45.98 25.78
C ASN A 106 3.02 44.56 26.31
N LEU A 107 3.22 43.58 25.41
CA LEU A 107 3.08 42.18 25.70
C LEU A 107 4.26 41.40 25.15
N ASP A 108 4.76 40.46 25.94
CA ASP A 108 5.80 39.54 25.53
C ASP A 108 5.19 38.16 25.31
N PHE A 109 5.47 37.57 24.16
CA PHE A 109 5.09 36.22 23.80
C PHE A 109 6.34 35.36 23.66
N TYR A 110 6.32 34.19 24.26
CA TYR A 110 7.44 33.27 24.23
C TYR A 110 7.02 31.98 23.55
N PHE A 111 7.84 31.57 22.59
CA PHE A 111 7.66 30.33 21.83
C PHE A 111 8.87 29.45 21.99
N GLU A 112 8.66 28.16 22.08
CA GLU A 112 9.68 27.16 21.94
C GLU A 112 9.62 26.55 20.54
N ALA A 113 10.76 26.37 19.90
CA ALA A 113 10.87 25.70 18.61
C ALA A 113 12.02 24.71 18.62
N ALA A 114 11.76 23.48 18.15
CA ALA A 114 12.80 22.48 17.97
C ALA A 114 13.44 22.64 16.61
N LEU A 115 14.76 22.70 16.57
CA LEU A 115 15.56 22.73 15.35
C LEU A 115 15.83 21.31 14.88
N ARG A 116 15.87 21.11 13.57
CA ARG A 116 16.30 19.84 12.99
C ARG A 116 17.79 19.62 13.28
N PRO A 117 18.17 18.49 13.89
CA PRO A 117 19.57 18.15 14.14
C PRO A 117 20.32 17.93 12.82
N GLU A 118 21.61 18.23 12.82
CA GLU A 118 22.50 17.79 11.75
C GLU A 118 22.80 16.30 11.92
N ILE A 119 22.45 15.49 10.93
CA ILE A 119 22.61 14.04 10.96
C ILE A 119 23.56 13.63 9.85
N ASN A 120 24.64 12.95 10.23
CA ASN A 120 25.55 12.28 9.31
C ASN A 120 25.40 10.78 9.48
N VAL A 121 24.95 10.09 8.42
CA VAL A 121 24.74 8.64 8.44
C VAL A 121 25.98 7.94 7.94
N ASP A 122 26.64 7.21 8.84
CA ASP A 122 27.78 6.34 8.53
C ASP A 122 27.32 4.87 8.47
N PHE A 123 27.33 4.31 7.27
CA PHE A 123 26.91 2.91 7.05
C PHE A 123 28.03 1.89 7.34
N THR A 124 29.30 2.33 7.50
CA THR A 124 30.46 1.41 7.58
C THR A 124 30.46 0.54 8.83
N ASN A 125 29.86 1.03 9.92
CA ASN A 125 29.80 0.35 11.21
C ASN A 125 28.45 -0.32 11.47
N THR A 126 27.56 -0.38 10.47
CA THR A 126 26.27 -1.05 10.58
C THR A 126 26.40 -2.52 10.17
N MET A 127 25.80 -3.43 10.94
CA MET A 127 25.77 -4.86 10.63
C MET A 127 24.38 -5.42 10.93
N VAL A 128 23.76 -6.02 9.95
CA VAL A 128 22.44 -6.66 10.08
C VAL A 128 22.57 -8.16 9.81
N ASP A 129 22.19 -8.99 10.78
CA ASP A 129 22.06 -10.43 10.55
C ASP A 129 20.69 -10.72 9.94
N PHE A 130 20.72 -11.38 8.78
CA PHE A 130 19.49 -11.75 8.07
C PHE A 130 19.59 -13.15 7.44
N TYR A 131 18.60 -13.50 6.63
CA TYR A 131 18.49 -14.85 6.11
C TYR A 131 18.43 -14.86 4.59
N HIS A 132 19.19 -15.75 3.97
CA HIS A 132 19.04 -16.16 2.58
C HIS A 132 18.18 -17.41 2.54
N ILE A 133 16.96 -17.29 1.97
CA ILE A 133 15.95 -18.35 2.00
C ILE A 133 16.13 -19.22 0.79
N ILE A 134 16.61 -20.45 1.01
CA ILE A 134 16.89 -21.42 -0.07
C ILE A 134 15.77 -22.47 -0.09
N PRO A 135 14.98 -22.55 -1.17
CA PRO A 135 13.98 -23.60 -1.34
C PRO A 135 14.61 -24.99 -1.35
N THR A 136 13.92 -25.94 -0.74
CA THR A 136 14.31 -27.35 -0.78
C THR A 136 14.00 -27.95 -2.16
N ASP A 137 14.70 -29.04 -2.52
CA ASP A 137 14.45 -29.72 -3.79
C ASP A 137 13.00 -30.26 -3.88
N GLU A 138 12.41 -30.69 -2.74
CA GLU A 138 11.01 -31.11 -2.67
C GLU A 138 10.03 -29.96 -2.97
N GLU A 139 10.33 -28.73 -2.53
CA GLU A 139 9.53 -27.55 -2.84
C GLU A 139 9.65 -27.17 -4.32
N VAL A 140 10.85 -27.25 -4.87
CA VAL A 140 11.09 -27.05 -6.30
C VAL A 140 10.32 -28.07 -7.14
N ASP A 141 10.36 -29.37 -6.78
CA ASP A 141 9.64 -30.41 -7.48
C ASP A 141 8.12 -30.19 -7.47
N LYS A 142 7.56 -29.74 -6.35
CA LYS A 142 6.14 -29.37 -6.25
C LYS A 142 5.80 -28.20 -7.17
N VAL A 143 6.63 -27.16 -7.21
CA VAL A 143 6.42 -26.02 -8.11
C VAL A 143 6.49 -26.46 -9.58
N VAL A 144 7.44 -27.33 -9.94
CA VAL A 144 7.52 -27.90 -11.30
C VAL A 144 6.25 -28.68 -11.64
N GLU A 145 5.74 -29.47 -10.71
CA GLU A 145 4.48 -30.21 -10.90
C GLU A 145 3.28 -29.26 -11.05
N ASP A 146 3.18 -28.23 -10.23
CA ASP A 146 2.15 -27.18 -10.35
C ASP A 146 2.22 -26.43 -11.69
N LEU A 147 3.45 -26.15 -12.16
CA LEU A 147 3.65 -25.53 -13.47
C LEU A 147 3.15 -26.44 -14.61
N GLN A 148 3.39 -27.75 -14.54
CA GLN A 148 2.83 -28.71 -15.51
C GLN A 148 1.31 -28.75 -15.48
N GLN A 149 0.70 -28.71 -14.27
CA GLN A 149 -0.76 -28.75 -14.12
C GLN A 149 -1.44 -27.49 -14.65
N ARG A 150 -0.80 -26.32 -14.46
CA ARG A 150 -1.33 -25.01 -14.92
C ARG A 150 -1.09 -24.77 -16.42
N ASN A 151 -0.17 -25.50 -17.02
CA ASN A 151 0.20 -25.33 -18.44
C ASN A 151 0.03 -26.63 -19.22
N PRO A 152 -1.14 -27.28 -19.23
CA PRO A 152 -1.33 -28.55 -19.91
C PRO A 152 -1.12 -28.39 -21.41
N ASN A 153 -0.83 -29.50 -22.08
CA ASN A 153 -0.95 -29.61 -23.52
C ASN A 153 -2.42 -29.86 -23.84
N THR A 154 -3.06 -28.89 -24.47
CA THR A 154 -4.47 -29.00 -24.86
C THR A 154 -4.57 -29.50 -26.28
N SER A 155 -5.36 -30.55 -26.48
CA SER A 155 -5.71 -31.11 -27.77
C SER A 155 -7.22 -31.24 -27.94
N HIS A 156 -7.68 -31.33 -29.18
CA HIS A 156 -9.09 -31.49 -29.56
C HIS A 156 -9.24 -32.82 -30.29
N PRO A 157 -9.37 -33.93 -29.56
CA PRO A 157 -9.46 -35.25 -30.16
C PRO A 157 -10.82 -35.45 -30.85
N GLU A 158 -10.85 -36.25 -31.89
CA GLU A 158 -12.07 -36.61 -32.61
C GLU A 158 -12.98 -37.52 -31.76
N THR A 159 -12.44 -38.15 -30.69
CA THR A 159 -13.19 -39.09 -29.82
C THR A 159 -12.98 -38.72 -28.34
N VAL A 160 -14.06 -38.85 -27.58
CA VAL A 160 -14.11 -38.52 -26.15
C VAL A 160 -13.35 -39.54 -25.31
N GLY A 161 -12.40 -39.05 -24.49
CA GLY A 161 -11.67 -39.83 -23.51
C GLY A 161 -12.25 -39.75 -22.09
N GLU A 162 -11.60 -40.45 -21.14
CA GLU A 162 -12.07 -40.54 -19.76
C GLU A 162 -12.03 -39.22 -18.97
N ASP A 163 -11.05 -38.36 -19.25
CA ASP A 163 -10.75 -37.13 -18.49
C ASP A 163 -10.95 -35.84 -19.32
N ASP A 164 -11.60 -35.96 -20.49
CA ASP A 164 -11.84 -34.82 -21.35
C ASP A 164 -12.85 -33.84 -20.75
N ARG A 165 -12.71 -32.58 -21.11
CA ARG A 165 -13.74 -31.56 -20.95
C ARG A 165 -14.55 -31.50 -22.23
N LEU A 166 -15.85 -31.64 -22.11
CA LEU A 166 -16.76 -31.62 -23.25
C LEU A 166 -17.38 -30.22 -23.40
N GLU A 167 -17.50 -29.80 -24.63
CA GLU A 167 -18.41 -28.75 -25.06
C GLU A 167 -19.56 -29.42 -25.79
N ILE A 168 -20.81 -29.14 -25.36
CA ILE A 168 -22.00 -29.76 -25.93
C ILE A 168 -23.05 -28.69 -26.26
N LYS A 169 -23.90 -29.04 -27.23
CA LYS A 169 -25.19 -28.40 -27.49
C LYS A 169 -26.26 -29.25 -26.91
N ILE A 170 -27.27 -28.66 -26.30
CA ILE A 170 -28.38 -29.38 -25.66
C ILE A 170 -29.70 -28.87 -26.21
N ARG A 171 -30.64 -29.82 -26.41
CA ARG A 171 -32.03 -29.55 -26.79
C ARG A 171 -32.91 -30.40 -25.89
N GLU A 172 -33.96 -29.81 -25.28
CA GLU A 172 -34.89 -30.56 -24.44
C GLU A 172 -35.59 -31.65 -25.26
N ALA A 173 -35.66 -32.85 -24.69
CA ALA A 173 -36.27 -34.01 -25.36
C ALA A 173 -37.33 -34.67 -24.50
N LYS A 174 -38.37 -35.21 -25.13
CA LYS A 174 -39.42 -36.00 -24.50
C LYS A 174 -39.77 -37.19 -25.38
N ASN A 175 -39.83 -38.40 -24.78
CA ASN A 175 -40.12 -39.63 -25.49
C ASN A 175 -39.22 -39.86 -26.72
N GLY A 176 -37.94 -39.48 -26.64
CA GLY A 176 -36.98 -39.70 -27.69
C GLY A 176 -37.01 -38.68 -28.85
N LYS A 177 -37.76 -37.58 -28.70
CA LYS A 177 -37.84 -36.48 -29.72
C LYS A 177 -37.63 -35.16 -29.05
N GLU A 178 -37.03 -34.23 -29.78
CA GLU A 178 -36.90 -32.85 -29.33
C GLU A 178 -38.27 -32.18 -29.13
N VAL A 179 -38.35 -31.33 -28.09
CA VAL A 179 -39.57 -30.58 -27.76
C VAL A 179 -39.53 -29.27 -28.53
N GLU A 180 -40.50 -29.04 -29.40
CA GLU A 180 -40.61 -27.78 -30.15
C GLU A 180 -40.84 -26.62 -29.20
N GLY A 181 -39.93 -25.63 -29.26
CA GLY A 181 -39.91 -24.49 -28.31
C GLY A 181 -39.45 -24.85 -26.88
N GLY A 182 -38.91 -26.06 -26.68
CA GLY A 182 -38.31 -26.49 -25.40
C GLY A 182 -37.01 -25.75 -25.08
N PHE A 183 -36.41 -26.09 -23.94
CA PHE A 183 -35.13 -25.49 -23.54
C PHE A 183 -33.99 -25.90 -24.46
N GLU A 184 -33.24 -24.91 -24.94
CA GLU A 184 -32.05 -25.13 -25.75
C GLU A 184 -30.90 -24.26 -25.28
N LYS A 185 -29.69 -24.80 -25.36
CA LYS A 185 -28.48 -24.07 -25.01
C LYS A 185 -27.26 -24.64 -25.75
N ASP A 186 -26.48 -23.79 -26.34
CA ASP A 186 -25.17 -24.11 -26.94
C ASP A 186 -24.04 -23.72 -25.99
N GLY A 187 -22.87 -24.31 -26.16
CA GLY A 187 -21.70 -24.01 -25.33
C GLY A 187 -21.87 -24.38 -23.86
N VAL A 188 -22.41 -25.57 -23.59
CA VAL A 188 -22.45 -26.13 -22.24
C VAL A 188 -21.21 -26.95 -22.00
N TYR A 189 -20.45 -26.60 -20.95
CA TYR A 189 -19.16 -27.23 -20.63
C TYR A 189 -19.26 -28.06 -19.37
N PHE A 190 -18.64 -29.24 -19.37
CA PHE A 190 -18.40 -30.03 -18.16
C PHE A 190 -17.20 -30.97 -18.33
N ASN A 191 -16.57 -31.35 -17.24
CA ASN A 191 -15.50 -32.33 -17.24
C ASN A 191 -16.09 -33.75 -17.09
N MET A 192 -15.56 -34.72 -17.82
CA MET A 192 -15.92 -36.12 -17.70
C MET A 192 -15.76 -36.66 -16.26
N SER A 193 -14.79 -36.11 -15.51
CA SER A 193 -14.57 -36.44 -14.09
C SER A 193 -15.71 -36.03 -13.16
N GLN A 194 -16.58 -35.08 -13.55
CA GLN A 194 -17.77 -34.69 -12.80
C GLN A 194 -18.87 -35.77 -12.84
N ILE A 195 -18.82 -36.66 -13.83
CA ILE A 195 -19.75 -37.79 -13.94
C ILE A 195 -19.25 -38.93 -13.03
N LYS A 196 -19.73 -38.93 -11.78
CA LYS A 196 -19.34 -39.95 -10.78
C LYS A 196 -19.81 -41.36 -11.10
N ASN A 197 -20.96 -41.48 -11.77
CA ASN A 197 -21.55 -42.77 -12.16
C ASN A 197 -20.83 -43.35 -13.38
N LYS A 198 -20.06 -44.40 -13.18
CA LYS A 198 -19.27 -45.08 -14.25
C LYS A 198 -20.15 -45.53 -15.44
N THR A 199 -21.37 -45.98 -15.19
CA THR A 199 -22.30 -46.43 -16.27
C THR A 199 -22.74 -45.25 -17.12
N GLN A 200 -22.98 -44.11 -16.52
CA GLN A 200 -23.33 -42.87 -17.26
C GLN A 200 -22.13 -42.31 -18.00
N ARG A 201 -20.93 -42.31 -17.37
CA ARG A 201 -19.68 -41.86 -18.00
C ARG A 201 -19.39 -42.68 -19.28
N LYS A 202 -19.55 -43.99 -19.25
CA LYS A 202 -19.35 -44.87 -20.41
C LYS A 202 -20.21 -44.52 -21.63
N LYS A 203 -21.31 -43.78 -21.46
CA LYS A 203 -22.12 -43.33 -22.61
C LYS A 203 -21.46 -42.28 -23.44
N PHE A 204 -20.50 -41.56 -22.86
CA PHE A 204 -19.77 -40.48 -23.53
C PHE A 204 -18.43 -40.97 -24.06
N ILE A 205 -17.76 -41.91 -23.37
CA ILE A 205 -16.44 -42.44 -23.77
C ILE A 205 -16.54 -43.08 -25.15
N ASP A 206 -15.49 -42.87 -25.97
CA ASP A 206 -15.34 -43.35 -27.35
C ASP A 206 -16.44 -42.82 -28.32
N LYS A 207 -17.20 -41.80 -27.91
CA LYS A 207 -18.11 -41.10 -28.84
C LYS A 207 -17.30 -40.13 -29.67
N GLU A 208 -17.63 -40.07 -30.97
CA GLU A 208 -17.06 -39.08 -31.87
C GLU A 208 -17.63 -37.70 -31.61
N VAL A 209 -16.82 -36.65 -31.80
CA VAL A 209 -17.30 -35.27 -31.90
C VAL A 209 -18.32 -35.18 -33.02
N GLY A 210 -19.41 -34.50 -32.80
CA GLY A 210 -20.60 -34.50 -33.66
C GLY A 210 -21.63 -35.60 -33.34
N SER A 211 -21.33 -36.54 -32.41
CA SER A 211 -22.30 -37.57 -31.97
C SER A 211 -23.50 -36.94 -31.30
N GLU A 212 -24.67 -37.47 -31.65
CA GLU A 212 -25.95 -37.03 -31.12
C GLU A 212 -26.64 -38.20 -30.36
N PHE A 213 -27.05 -37.94 -29.10
CA PHE A 213 -27.77 -38.95 -28.31
C PHE A 213 -28.50 -38.30 -27.11
N ILE A 214 -29.45 -39.06 -26.58
CA ILE A 214 -30.31 -38.59 -25.49
C ILE A 214 -29.73 -38.97 -24.15
N VAL A 215 -29.66 -38.00 -23.22
CA VAL A 215 -29.25 -38.17 -21.82
C VAL A 215 -30.19 -37.47 -20.87
N ASN A 216 -30.24 -37.97 -19.65
CA ASN A 216 -30.88 -37.31 -18.51
C ASN A 216 -29.77 -36.80 -17.60
N PHE A 217 -29.57 -35.48 -17.50
CA PHE A 217 -28.47 -34.90 -16.74
C PHE A 217 -28.56 -35.15 -15.25
N ALA A 218 -29.76 -35.23 -14.66
CA ALA A 218 -29.92 -35.62 -13.27
C ALA A 218 -29.36 -37.02 -12.99
N LYS A 219 -29.53 -37.95 -13.94
CA LYS A 219 -28.95 -39.31 -13.84
C LYS A 219 -27.44 -39.30 -14.13
N VAL A 220 -26.99 -38.46 -15.03
CA VAL A 220 -25.57 -38.32 -15.38
C VAL A 220 -24.78 -37.76 -14.21
N PHE A 221 -25.22 -36.68 -13.59
CA PHE A 221 -24.52 -36.02 -12.48
C PHE A 221 -24.97 -36.46 -11.08
N GLY A 222 -26.02 -37.25 -11.00
CA GLY A 222 -26.50 -37.90 -9.77
C GLY A 222 -27.62 -37.18 -9.02
N SER A 223 -27.92 -35.91 -9.40
CA SER A 223 -29.08 -35.16 -8.88
C SER A 223 -29.45 -34.02 -9.83
N GLU A 224 -30.68 -33.50 -9.67
CA GLU A 224 -31.14 -32.30 -10.39
C GLU A 224 -30.33 -31.06 -10.01
N GLU A 225 -29.89 -30.94 -8.76
CA GLU A 225 -29.08 -29.83 -8.28
C GLU A 225 -27.69 -29.79 -8.96
N GLU A 226 -27.03 -30.94 -9.06
CA GLU A 226 -25.72 -31.04 -9.75
C GLU A 226 -25.89 -30.82 -11.26
N ALA A 227 -26.96 -31.33 -11.86
CA ALA A 227 -27.29 -31.08 -13.26
C ALA A 227 -27.51 -29.56 -13.52
N ALA A 228 -28.24 -28.87 -12.63
CA ALA A 228 -28.51 -27.44 -12.75
C ALA A 228 -27.22 -26.57 -12.65
N LYS A 229 -26.18 -27.02 -11.95
CA LYS A 229 -24.88 -26.34 -11.94
C LYS A 229 -24.21 -26.33 -13.31
N VAL A 230 -24.40 -27.36 -14.10
CA VAL A 230 -23.85 -27.49 -15.45
C VAL A 230 -24.74 -26.82 -16.49
N LEU A 231 -26.04 -27.08 -16.45
CA LEU A 231 -27.00 -26.59 -17.42
C LEU A 231 -27.36 -25.12 -17.24
N GLY A 232 -27.30 -24.60 -16.00
CA GLY A 232 -27.80 -23.32 -15.56
C GLY A 232 -29.10 -23.44 -14.77
N LYS A 233 -29.43 -22.45 -13.95
CA LYS A 233 -30.58 -22.49 -13.00
C LYS A 233 -31.92 -22.54 -13.67
N ASP A 234 -32.03 -22.04 -14.90
CA ASP A 234 -33.28 -21.95 -15.63
C ASP A 234 -33.58 -23.23 -16.47
N ALA A 235 -32.65 -24.20 -16.50
CA ALA A 235 -32.80 -25.41 -17.26
C ALA A 235 -33.71 -26.42 -16.49
N PRO A 236 -34.61 -27.14 -17.19
CA PRO A 236 -35.41 -28.20 -16.60
C PRO A 236 -34.56 -29.46 -16.33
N ALA A 237 -33.78 -29.42 -15.25
CA ALA A 237 -32.74 -30.41 -14.92
C ALA A 237 -33.26 -31.87 -14.83
N ALA A 238 -34.54 -32.07 -14.59
CA ALA A 238 -35.21 -33.38 -14.59
C ALA A 238 -35.52 -33.92 -15.98
N SER A 239 -35.51 -33.07 -17.02
CA SER A 239 -35.84 -33.46 -18.40
C SER A 239 -34.75 -34.32 -19.02
N ASP A 240 -35.12 -35.06 -20.08
CA ASP A 240 -34.14 -35.64 -20.99
C ASP A 240 -33.72 -34.59 -21.99
N PHE A 241 -32.48 -34.67 -22.45
CA PHE A 241 -31.92 -33.77 -23.45
C PHE A 241 -31.30 -34.55 -24.59
N ASN A 242 -31.58 -34.14 -25.79
CA ASN A 242 -30.80 -34.50 -26.95
C ASN A 242 -29.51 -33.64 -26.91
N ILE A 243 -28.37 -34.27 -26.89
CA ILE A 243 -27.06 -33.60 -26.84
C ILE A 243 -26.26 -33.85 -28.12
N ILE A 244 -25.55 -32.86 -28.54
CA ILE A 244 -24.54 -32.96 -29.61
C ILE A 244 -23.21 -32.63 -29.00
N ILE A 245 -22.24 -33.51 -29.11
CA ILE A 245 -20.85 -33.22 -28.68
C ILE A 245 -20.23 -32.28 -29.72
N ASP A 246 -20.00 -31.02 -29.32
CA ASP A 246 -19.48 -30.00 -30.23
C ASP A 246 -17.95 -30.05 -30.25
N ASP A 247 -17.34 -30.27 -29.09
CA ASP A 247 -15.90 -30.41 -28.94
C ASP A 247 -15.52 -31.28 -27.76
N ALA A 248 -14.37 -31.92 -27.83
CA ALA A 248 -13.72 -32.64 -26.74
C ALA A 248 -12.35 -32.01 -26.50
N ILE A 249 -12.13 -31.47 -25.31
CA ILE A 249 -10.90 -30.79 -24.95
C ILE A 249 -10.14 -31.68 -23.98
N ARG A 250 -8.98 -32.16 -24.43
CA ARG A 250 -8.11 -33.03 -23.66
C ARG A 250 -6.91 -32.27 -23.15
N ASN A 251 -6.76 -32.25 -21.82
CA ASN A 251 -5.60 -31.64 -21.17
C ASN A 251 -4.66 -32.73 -20.69
N GLU A 252 -3.54 -32.86 -21.37
CA GLU A 252 -2.51 -33.81 -21.00
C GLU A 252 -1.38 -33.12 -20.23
N LYS A 253 -0.83 -33.79 -19.21
CA LYS A 253 0.34 -33.29 -18.48
C LYS A 253 1.50 -33.17 -19.48
N PRO A 254 2.10 -31.96 -19.67
CA PRO A 254 3.16 -31.79 -20.63
C PRO A 254 4.42 -32.55 -20.19
N GLU A 255 5.20 -33.04 -21.16
CA GLU A 255 6.53 -33.56 -20.89
C GLU A 255 7.46 -32.41 -20.48
N LEU A 256 8.40 -32.70 -19.57
CA LEU A 256 9.43 -31.75 -19.15
C LEU A 256 10.56 -31.74 -20.21
N ASN A 257 10.29 -31.02 -21.30
CA ASN A 257 11.18 -30.89 -22.46
C ASN A 257 11.42 -29.42 -22.79
N GLU A 258 12.28 -29.16 -23.79
CA GLU A 258 12.65 -27.80 -24.19
C GLU A 258 11.44 -26.89 -24.54
N ASP A 259 10.41 -27.46 -25.16
CA ASP A 259 9.20 -26.67 -25.53
C ASP A 259 8.46 -26.19 -24.29
N PHE A 260 8.33 -27.07 -23.28
CA PHE A 260 7.74 -26.69 -21.99
C PHE A 260 8.59 -25.67 -21.25
N PHE A 261 9.91 -25.86 -21.22
CA PHE A 261 10.84 -24.94 -20.54
C PHE A 261 10.78 -23.55 -21.15
N LYS A 262 10.74 -23.46 -22.49
CA LYS A 262 10.59 -22.20 -23.22
C LYS A 262 9.23 -21.53 -22.97
N LYS A 263 8.17 -22.33 -22.83
CA LYS A 263 6.83 -21.81 -22.49
C LYS A 263 6.81 -21.15 -21.11
N ILE A 264 7.54 -21.73 -20.13
CA ILE A 264 7.61 -21.21 -18.75
C ILE A 264 8.56 -20.02 -18.64
N PHE A 265 9.68 -20.06 -19.34
CA PHE A 265 10.70 -19.00 -19.32
C PHE A 265 10.95 -18.45 -20.74
N PRO A 266 9.99 -17.70 -21.32
CA PRO A 266 10.11 -17.22 -22.70
C PRO A 266 11.28 -16.27 -22.93
N ASP A 267 11.71 -15.56 -21.88
CA ASP A 267 12.78 -14.55 -21.93
C ASP A 267 14.19 -15.13 -21.71
N LYS A 268 14.29 -16.41 -21.31
CA LYS A 268 15.58 -17.07 -21.10
C LYS A 268 16.07 -17.75 -22.37
N ASP A 269 17.39 -17.71 -22.65
CA ASP A 269 17.95 -18.47 -23.75
C ASP A 269 17.80 -19.97 -23.46
N ILE A 270 17.22 -20.73 -24.39
CA ILE A 270 17.01 -22.17 -24.26
C ILE A 270 18.32 -22.93 -24.01
N LYS A 271 19.46 -22.36 -24.43
CA LYS A 271 20.80 -22.95 -24.19
C LYS A 271 21.14 -22.99 -22.70
N ASP A 272 20.56 -22.11 -21.91
CA ASP A 272 20.74 -22.03 -20.46
C ASP A 272 19.80 -22.99 -19.71
N ILE A 273 18.71 -23.48 -20.38
CA ILE A 273 17.69 -24.36 -19.77
C ILE A 273 17.50 -25.64 -20.65
N LYS A 274 18.58 -26.28 -21.01
CA LYS A 274 18.58 -27.40 -21.96
C LYS A 274 18.08 -28.74 -21.42
N ASP A 275 18.05 -28.90 -20.11
CA ASP A 275 17.70 -30.16 -19.44
C ASP A 275 16.87 -29.89 -18.17
N LEU A 276 16.35 -30.96 -17.58
CA LEU A 276 15.51 -30.88 -16.40
C LEU A 276 16.23 -30.26 -15.19
N ASP A 277 17.53 -30.55 -15.03
CA ASP A 277 18.29 -30.03 -13.89
C ASP A 277 18.49 -28.50 -14.03
N ALA A 278 18.81 -28.03 -15.23
CA ALA A 278 18.92 -26.61 -15.54
C ALA A 278 17.54 -25.89 -15.38
N PHE A 279 16.44 -26.56 -15.79
CA PHE A 279 15.10 -26.04 -15.58
C PHE A 279 14.74 -25.92 -14.10
N LYS A 280 15.00 -26.97 -13.30
CA LYS A 280 14.79 -26.92 -11.83
C LYS A 280 15.65 -25.86 -11.17
N ALA A 281 16.90 -25.69 -11.61
CA ALA A 281 17.77 -24.62 -11.11
C ALA A 281 17.19 -23.23 -11.43
N ALA A 282 16.61 -23.04 -12.62
CA ALA A 282 15.95 -21.80 -13.00
C ALA A 282 14.67 -21.53 -12.16
N VAL A 283 13.87 -22.55 -11.90
CA VAL A 283 12.70 -22.49 -11.01
C VAL A 283 13.14 -22.12 -9.58
N LYS A 284 14.18 -22.80 -9.07
CA LYS A 284 14.75 -22.55 -7.74
C LYS A 284 15.21 -21.09 -7.59
N ALA A 285 15.92 -20.56 -8.58
CA ALA A 285 16.39 -19.17 -8.59
C ALA A 285 15.23 -18.17 -8.59
N GLU A 286 14.13 -18.46 -9.28
CA GLU A 286 12.95 -17.59 -9.24
C GLU A 286 12.21 -17.66 -7.89
N MET A 287 12.15 -18.85 -7.28
CA MET A 287 11.62 -19.02 -5.92
C MET A 287 12.48 -18.27 -4.88
N GLU A 288 13.81 -18.36 -4.98
CA GLU A 288 14.73 -17.61 -4.10
C GLU A 288 14.49 -16.11 -4.21
N LYS A 289 14.37 -15.59 -5.42
CA LYS A 289 14.09 -14.19 -5.69
C LYS A 289 12.72 -13.76 -5.14
N GLN A 290 11.70 -14.62 -5.26
CA GLN A 290 10.38 -14.36 -4.66
C GLN A 290 10.48 -14.32 -3.14
N HIS A 291 11.13 -15.30 -2.50
CA HIS A 291 11.34 -15.31 -1.06
C HIS A 291 12.13 -14.11 -0.55
N GLU A 292 13.14 -13.67 -1.31
CA GLU A 292 13.88 -12.45 -1.00
C GLU A 292 12.94 -11.23 -1.00
N ALA A 293 12.12 -11.08 -2.03
CA ALA A 293 11.15 -9.99 -2.13
C ALA A 293 10.11 -10.02 -1.00
N GLU A 294 9.65 -11.20 -0.60
CA GLU A 294 8.72 -11.39 0.54
C GLU A 294 9.39 -11.09 1.90
N ALA A 295 10.69 -11.33 2.03
CA ALA A 295 11.46 -11.09 3.23
C ALA A 295 11.99 -9.64 3.34
N ASP A 296 12.08 -8.90 2.24
CA ASP A 296 12.62 -7.54 2.18
C ASP A 296 11.95 -6.56 3.16
N PRO A 297 10.63 -6.53 3.39
CA PRO A 297 10.03 -5.65 4.40
C PRO A 297 10.52 -5.95 5.83
N ILE A 298 10.84 -7.20 6.12
CA ILE A 298 11.37 -7.62 7.42
C ILE A 298 12.84 -7.18 7.55
N LEU A 299 13.62 -7.38 6.49
CA LEU A 299 15.00 -6.90 6.41
C LEU A 299 15.03 -5.38 6.55
N PHE A 300 14.17 -4.65 5.85
CA PHE A 300 14.06 -3.19 5.95
C PHE A 300 13.83 -2.73 7.39
N THR A 301 12.91 -3.37 8.10
CA THR A 301 12.67 -3.07 9.53
C THR A 301 13.93 -3.27 10.37
N LYS A 302 14.68 -4.36 10.16
CA LYS A 302 15.94 -4.62 10.86
C LYS A 302 17.03 -3.60 10.53
N MET A 303 17.12 -3.18 9.25
CA MET A 303 18.04 -2.12 8.84
C MET A 303 17.71 -0.78 9.50
N ILE A 304 16.43 -0.43 9.60
CA ILE A 304 15.96 0.74 10.34
C ILE A 304 16.38 0.65 11.81
N ASP A 305 16.15 -0.49 12.47
CA ASP A 305 16.48 -0.70 13.87
C ASP A 305 17.97 -0.50 14.13
N GLU A 306 18.81 -1.03 13.26
CA GLU A 306 20.25 -0.87 13.33
C GLU A 306 20.68 0.59 13.12
N LEU A 307 20.13 1.27 12.13
CA LEU A 307 20.44 2.67 11.86
C LEU A 307 20.00 3.58 13.01
N VAL A 308 18.80 3.40 13.54
CA VAL A 308 18.31 4.17 14.70
C VAL A 308 19.19 3.91 15.95
N ALA A 309 19.71 2.69 16.10
CA ALA A 309 20.63 2.37 17.19
C ALA A 309 22.04 2.95 16.99
N ALA A 310 22.54 2.94 15.75
CA ALA A 310 23.90 3.36 15.41
C ALA A 310 24.03 4.89 15.31
N VAL A 311 23.07 5.57 14.68
CA VAL A 311 23.12 7.02 14.44
C VAL A 311 22.69 7.77 15.68
N LYS A 312 23.64 8.52 16.29
CA LYS A 312 23.40 9.27 17.52
C LYS A 312 23.24 10.77 17.20
N PHE A 313 22.16 11.33 17.66
CA PHE A 313 21.89 12.76 17.68
C PHE A 313 20.90 13.09 18.79
N ASP A 314 20.94 14.32 19.26
CA ASP A 314 20.07 14.77 20.35
C ASP A 314 18.75 15.29 19.80
N MET A 315 17.67 14.74 20.33
CA MET A 315 16.30 15.21 20.11
C MET A 315 15.77 15.92 21.36
N PRO A 316 15.04 17.02 21.20
CA PRO A 316 14.38 17.69 22.30
C PRO A 316 13.10 16.92 22.69
N ASP A 317 13.25 15.71 23.28
CA ASP A 317 12.16 14.76 23.53
C ASP A 317 11.02 15.36 24.35
N ALA A 318 11.34 16.20 25.35
CA ALA A 318 10.32 16.90 26.16
C ALA A 318 9.45 17.83 25.30
N PHE A 319 10.04 18.53 24.34
CA PHE A 319 9.30 19.35 23.37
C PHE A 319 8.48 18.48 22.43
N MET A 320 9.06 17.39 21.89
CA MET A 320 8.38 16.48 20.95
C MET A 320 7.17 15.80 21.60
N LYS A 321 7.26 15.39 22.85
CA LYS A 321 6.12 14.85 23.60
C LYS A 321 4.96 15.84 23.65
N ARG A 322 5.21 17.10 24.00
CA ARG A 322 4.18 18.16 24.00
C ARG A 322 3.64 18.43 22.61
N TRP A 323 4.52 18.52 21.62
CA TRP A 323 4.15 18.76 20.23
C TRP A 323 3.17 17.70 19.70
N ILE A 324 3.42 16.41 19.99
CA ILE A 324 2.52 15.31 19.59
C ILE A 324 1.14 15.48 20.27
N VAL A 325 1.10 15.77 21.56
CA VAL A 325 -0.16 15.97 22.30
C VAL A 325 -0.96 17.10 21.70
N GLU A 326 -0.35 18.28 21.51
CA GLU A 326 -1.04 19.48 20.98
C GLU A 326 -1.53 19.28 19.54
N ASN A 327 -0.74 18.60 18.69
CA ASN A 327 -1.14 18.33 17.31
C ASN A 327 -2.12 17.17 17.17
N SER A 328 -2.30 16.34 18.20
CA SER A 328 -3.26 15.24 18.18
C SER A 328 -4.73 15.68 18.19
N GLN A 329 -4.98 16.97 18.44
CA GLN A 329 -6.34 17.52 18.60
C GLN A 329 -7.17 16.79 19.66
N GLY A 330 -6.54 16.40 20.77
CA GLY A 330 -7.17 15.69 21.87
C GLY A 330 -7.36 14.18 21.67
N LYS A 331 -6.80 13.60 20.60
CA LYS A 331 -6.86 12.15 20.36
C LYS A 331 -5.87 11.37 21.19
N ILE A 332 -4.79 12.01 21.65
CA ILE A 332 -3.71 11.41 22.42
C ILE A 332 -3.53 12.22 23.69
N SER A 333 -3.52 11.56 24.86
CA SER A 333 -3.30 12.22 26.12
C SER A 333 -1.80 12.36 26.47
N ALA A 334 -1.47 13.31 27.35
CA ALA A 334 -0.10 13.46 27.84
C ALA A 334 0.40 12.19 28.58
N ASP A 335 -0.49 11.54 29.32
CA ASP A 335 -0.18 10.30 30.04
C ASP A 335 0.12 9.12 29.09
N ASP A 336 -0.60 9.05 27.94
CA ASP A 336 -0.36 8.01 26.92
C ASP A 336 0.99 8.22 26.25
N ILE A 337 1.30 9.49 25.92
CA ILE A 337 2.61 9.83 25.35
C ILE A 337 3.72 9.51 26.33
N GLU A 338 3.61 9.90 27.61
CA GLU A 338 4.67 9.68 28.59
C GLU A 338 5.00 8.19 28.76
N LYS A 339 3.98 7.33 28.69
CA LYS A 339 4.15 5.87 28.81
C LYS A 339 4.71 5.21 27.57
N ASN A 340 4.35 5.71 26.38
CA ASN A 340 4.58 4.99 25.12
C ASN A 340 5.57 5.71 24.21
N TYR A 341 6.09 6.88 24.59
CA TYR A 341 6.92 7.72 23.73
C TYR A 341 8.12 6.98 23.15
N GLU A 342 8.91 6.31 24.00
CA GLU A 342 10.12 5.62 23.56
C GLU A 342 9.84 4.47 22.59
N ASN A 343 8.76 3.72 22.84
CA ASN A 343 8.43 2.53 22.06
C ASN A 343 7.70 2.85 20.74
N ASP A 344 6.75 3.80 20.80
CA ASP A 344 5.80 3.98 19.70
C ASP A 344 6.11 5.23 18.85
N TYR A 345 6.80 6.23 19.41
CA TYR A 345 7.00 7.52 18.76
C TYR A 345 8.47 7.87 18.52
N ALA A 346 9.34 7.77 19.52
CA ALA A 346 10.72 8.23 19.43
C ALA A 346 11.50 7.52 18.33
N LYS A 347 11.34 6.20 18.20
CA LYS A 347 11.97 5.42 17.13
C LYS A 347 11.53 5.88 15.75
N GLY A 348 10.23 6.08 15.55
CA GLY A 348 9.67 6.55 14.27
C GLY A 348 10.18 7.96 13.91
N LEU A 349 10.21 8.88 14.88
CA LEU A 349 10.74 10.23 14.68
C LEU A 349 12.24 10.23 14.35
N ARG A 350 13.03 9.41 15.06
CA ARG A 350 14.46 9.25 14.77
C ARG A 350 14.69 8.69 13.37
N TRP A 351 13.92 7.65 12.99
CA TRP A 351 14.00 7.09 11.65
C TRP A 351 13.67 8.14 10.58
N GLN A 352 12.57 8.87 10.73
CA GLN A 352 12.18 9.90 9.78
C GLN A 352 13.30 10.93 9.54
N LEU A 353 13.98 11.35 10.61
CA LEU A 353 15.09 12.30 10.51
C LEU A 353 16.33 11.70 9.81
N ILE A 354 16.63 10.43 10.10
CA ILE A 354 17.72 9.70 9.44
C ILE A 354 17.37 9.52 7.95
N GLU A 355 16.15 9.11 7.64
CA GLU A 355 15.67 8.94 6.26
C GLU A 355 15.74 10.24 5.46
N ASP A 356 15.24 11.35 6.03
CA ASP A 356 15.32 12.68 5.41
C ASP A 356 16.78 13.07 5.11
N SER A 357 17.69 12.77 6.04
CA SER A 357 19.15 13.03 5.84
C SER A 357 19.73 12.17 4.71
N ILE A 358 19.35 10.89 4.64
CA ILE A 358 19.77 9.97 3.56
C ILE A 358 19.25 10.48 2.22
N VAL A 359 17.97 10.82 2.12
CA VAL A 359 17.34 11.30 0.88
C VAL A 359 17.96 12.64 0.44
N LYS A 360 18.23 13.55 1.38
CA LYS A 360 18.89 14.83 1.11
C LYS A 360 20.29 14.64 0.52
N ALA A 361 21.04 13.66 1.01
CA ALA A 361 22.38 13.32 0.52
C ALA A 361 22.36 12.51 -0.80
N ASN A 362 21.23 11.87 -1.13
CA ASN A 362 21.09 10.96 -2.28
C ASN A 362 19.81 11.30 -3.09
N PRO A 363 19.85 12.34 -3.95
CA PRO A 363 18.68 12.84 -4.69
C PRO A 363 18.01 11.79 -5.60
N GLU A 364 18.72 10.72 -5.96
CA GLU A 364 18.18 9.59 -6.72
C GLU A 364 17.07 8.82 -5.96
N LEU A 365 16.98 8.97 -4.64
CA LEU A 365 15.92 8.38 -3.82
C LEU A 365 14.61 9.16 -3.91
N ILE A 366 14.62 10.40 -4.37
CA ILE A 366 13.41 11.20 -4.54
C ILE A 366 12.50 10.54 -5.57
N ILE A 367 11.25 10.28 -5.16
CA ILE A 367 10.26 9.61 -6.01
C ILE A 367 9.74 10.58 -7.07
N LYS A 368 9.84 10.20 -8.34
CA LYS A 368 9.32 10.95 -9.49
C LYS A 368 7.94 10.41 -9.88
N ASP A 369 7.07 11.26 -10.40
CA ASP A 369 5.71 10.87 -10.81
C ASP A 369 5.70 9.78 -11.89
N GLU A 370 6.70 9.77 -12.78
CA GLU A 370 6.89 8.72 -13.77
C GLU A 370 7.21 7.36 -13.15
N GLU A 371 7.99 7.33 -12.06
CA GLU A 371 8.30 6.10 -11.34
C GLU A 371 7.05 5.53 -10.67
N VAL A 372 6.19 6.41 -10.10
CA VAL A 372 4.89 6.00 -9.53
C VAL A 372 3.99 5.39 -10.61
N LYS A 373 3.90 6.01 -11.78
CA LYS A 373 3.16 5.47 -12.91
C LYS A 373 3.65 4.07 -13.31
N ASN A 374 4.96 3.91 -13.47
CA ASN A 374 5.56 2.62 -13.83
C ASN A 374 5.35 1.56 -12.74
N PHE A 375 5.39 1.96 -11.48
CA PHE A 375 5.11 1.07 -10.35
C PHE A 375 3.66 0.57 -10.35
N VAL A 376 2.70 1.47 -10.59
CA VAL A 376 1.28 1.14 -10.77
C VAL A 376 1.07 0.16 -11.92
N LEU A 377 1.69 0.43 -13.07
CA LEU A 377 1.57 -0.44 -14.25
C LEU A 377 2.10 -1.85 -13.97
N LYS A 378 3.23 -1.98 -13.26
CA LYS A 378 3.76 -3.28 -12.86
C LYS A 378 2.86 -4.03 -11.87
N GLN A 379 2.18 -3.32 -10.97
CA GLN A 379 1.23 -3.95 -10.03
C GLN A 379 -0.05 -4.45 -10.71
N ILE A 380 -0.60 -3.65 -11.64
CA ILE A 380 -1.86 -3.99 -12.33
C ILE A 380 -1.62 -5.05 -13.40
N PHE A 381 -0.49 -4.98 -14.07
CA PHE A 381 -0.13 -5.85 -15.20
C PHE A 381 1.21 -6.56 -14.95
N PRO A 382 1.27 -7.48 -13.99
CA PRO A 382 2.50 -8.22 -13.71
C PRO A 382 2.90 -9.03 -14.95
N GLY A 383 4.15 -8.88 -15.38
CA GLY A 383 4.68 -9.61 -16.55
C GLY A 383 4.57 -8.87 -17.90
N ILE A 384 3.99 -7.68 -17.94
CA ILE A 384 4.03 -6.84 -19.15
C ILE A 384 5.25 -5.93 -19.08
N ASP A 385 6.16 -6.07 -20.05
CA ASP A 385 7.22 -5.10 -20.26
C ASP A 385 6.68 -3.92 -21.07
N TYR A 386 6.38 -2.81 -20.37
CA TYR A 386 5.85 -1.59 -20.97
C TYR A 386 6.76 -1.04 -22.11
N ALA A 387 8.08 -1.25 -22.02
CA ALA A 387 9.01 -0.71 -23.01
C ALA A 387 8.83 -1.37 -24.39
N THR A 388 8.42 -2.64 -24.43
CA THR A 388 8.29 -3.45 -25.66
C THR A 388 6.93 -3.34 -26.35
N LEU A 389 5.95 -2.65 -25.73
CA LEU A 389 4.59 -2.53 -26.25
C LEU A 389 4.51 -1.57 -27.44
N GLU A 390 3.52 -1.79 -28.30
CA GLU A 390 3.12 -0.84 -29.33
C GLU A 390 2.49 0.43 -28.75
N ASP A 391 2.59 1.55 -29.46
CA ASP A 391 2.18 2.88 -28.98
C ASP A 391 0.71 2.97 -28.58
N ASP A 392 -0.19 2.30 -29.32
CA ASP A 392 -1.63 2.25 -29.00
C ASP A 392 -1.90 1.52 -27.67
N MET A 393 -1.16 0.45 -27.41
CA MET A 393 -1.26 -0.32 -26.16
C MET A 393 -0.68 0.47 -24.99
N LYS A 394 0.47 1.14 -25.18
CA LYS A 394 1.04 2.09 -24.20
C LYS A 394 0.04 3.18 -23.84
N ALA A 395 -0.60 3.80 -24.84
CA ALA A 395 -1.59 4.85 -24.62
C ALA A 395 -2.82 4.37 -23.81
N ASN A 396 -3.24 3.13 -24.01
CA ASN A 396 -4.34 2.54 -23.24
C ASN A 396 -3.93 2.26 -21.79
N LEU A 397 -2.76 1.69 -21.55
CA LEU A 397 -2.22 1.45 -20.22
C LEU A 397 -1.99 2.77 -19.48
N ASP A 398 -1.51 3.80 -20.17
CA ASP A 398 -1.34 5.15 -19.61
C ASP A 398 -2.65 5.76 -19.14
N LYS A 399 -3.75 5.57 -19.87
CA LYS A 399 -5.09 6.01 -19.44
C LYS A 399 -5.55 5.28 -18.19
N ILE A 400 -5.29 3.97 -18.11
CA ILE A 400 -5.62 3.16 -16.91
C ILE A 400 -4.82 3.67 -15.70
N ALA A 401 -3.50 3.82 -15.86
CA ALA A 401 -2.63 4.35 -14.81
C ALA A 401 -3.07 5.76 -14.39
N ALA A 402 -3.35 6.66 -15.35
CA ALA A 402 -3.81 8.02 -15.05
C ALA A 402 -5.15 8.05 -14.31
N ASN A 403 -6.05 7.10 -14.55
CA ASN A 403 -7.29 6.99 -13.79
C ASN A 403 -7.03 6.51 -12.35
N TYR A 404 -6.09 5.60 -12.17
CA TYR A 404 -5.69 5.10 -10.84
C TYR A 404 -5.01 6.19 -10.00
N LEU A 405 -4.25 7.07 -10.67
CA LEU A 405 -3.50 8.17 -10.05
C LEU A 405 -4.35 9.43 -9.76
N LYS A 406 -5.67 9.41 -9.96
CA LYS A 406 -6.56 10.54 -9.60
C LYS A 406 -6.86 10.65 -8.12
N ASP A 407 -6.75 9.56 -7.39
CA ASP A 407 -6.98 9.52 -5.95
C ASP A 407 -5.71 9.88 -5.19
N GLU A 408 -5.68 11.06 -4.58
CA GLU A 408 -4.50 11.57 -3.85
C GLU A 408 -4.08 10.67 -2.69
N GLN A 409 -5.02 10.00 -2.01
CA GLN A 409 -4.70 9.09 -0.91
C GLN A 409 -4.02 7.82 -1.44
N GLN A 410 -4.53 7.27 -2.55
CA GLN A 410 -3.90 6.12 -3.20
C GLN A 410 -2.50 6.46 -3.72
N VAL A 411 -2.34 7.63 -4.36
CA VAL A 411 -1.04 8.11 -4.85
C VAL A 411 -0.04 8.26 -3.71
N SER A 412 -0.46 8.83 -2.57
CA SER A 412 0.40 8.96 -1.39
C SER A 412 0.84 7.59 -0.87
N GLY A 413 -0.07 6.62 -0.77
CA GLY A 413 0.25 5.25 -0.37
C GLY A 413 1.24 4.57 -1.31
N LEU A 414 1.06 4.74 -2.64
CA LEU A 414 1.96 4.19 -3.65
C LEU A 414 3.35 4.85 -3.62
N LYS A 415 3.41 6.17 -3.40
CA LYS A 415 4.69 6.88 -3.24
C LYS A 415 5.45 6.35 -2.02
N ASN A 416 4.78 6.11 -0.90
CA ASN A 416 5.39 5.55 0.30
C ASN A 416 5.93 4.12 0.04
N GLN A 417 5.11 3.26 -0.59
CA GLN A 417 5.55 1.90 -0.94
C GLN A 417 6.77 1.92 -1.87
N LEU A 418 6.78 2.79 -2.87
CA LEU A 418 7.91 2.92 -3.79
C LEU A 418 9.14 3.50 -3.09
N ALA A 419 8.95 4.43 -2.15
CA ALA A 419 10.03 4.97 -1.33
C ALA A 419 10.67 3.86 -0.47
N ASP A 420 9.85 3.02 0.19
CA ASP A 420 10.32 1.89 0.98
C ASP A 420 11.12 0.90 0.11
N VAL A 421 10.64 0.58 -1.09
CA VAL A 421 11.34 -0.31 -2.03
C VAL A 421 12.70 0.29 -2.45
N LYS A 422 12.72 1.59 -2.82
CA LYS A 422 13.97 2.27 -3.21
C LYS A 422 14.94 2.38 -2.04
N MET A 423 14.45 2.74 -0.86
CA MET A 423 15.26 2.84 0.35
C MET A 423 15.81 1.47 0.75
N THR A 424 15.02 0.41 0.69
CA THR A 424 15.48 -0.98 0.93
C THR A 424 16.62 -1.34 0.01
N ALA A 425 16.46 -1.11 -1.30
CA ALA A 425 17.50 -1.41 -2.28
C ALA A 425 18.79 -0.58 -2.04
N PHE A 426 18.64 0.70 -1.70
CA PHE A 426 19.75 1.57 -1.36
C PHE A 426 20.50 1.09 -0.12
N LEU A 427 19.78 0.78 0.97
CA LEU A 427 20.36 0.31 2.22
C LEU A 427 21.03 -1.06 2.06
N LYS A 428 20.45 -1.99 1.29
CA LYS A 428 21.09 -3.27 0.93
C LYS A 428 22.45 -3.08 0.23
N GLY A 429 22.60 -2.01 -0.54
CA GLY A 429 23.85 -1.66 -1.21
C GLY A 429 24.87 -0.92 -0.36
N LYS A 430 24.49 -0.40 0.81
CA LYS A 430 25.33 0.43 1.68
C LYS A 430 25.70 -0.21 3.01
N MET A 431 24.77 -0.99 3.59
CA MET A 431 24.95 -1.63 4.90
C MET A 431 25.62 -3.00 4.76
N ASN A 432 26.28 -3.44 5.82
CA ASN A 432 26.82 -4.79 5.91
C ASN A 432 25.71 -5.74 6.35
N ILE A 433 25.29 -6.67 5.46
CA ILE A 433 24.28 -7.68 5.78
C ILE A 433 24.96 -9.05 5.81
N ASN A 434 24.87 -9.70 6.96
CA ASN A 434 25.38 -11.07 7.13
C ASN A 434 24.24 -12.06 6.91
N TYR A 435 24.26 -12.76 5.78
CA TYR A 435 23.22 -13.73 5.42
C TYR A 435 23.54 -15.13 5.92
N ALA A 436 22.62 -15.71 6.69
CA ALA A 436 22.63 -17.12 7.03
C ALA A 436 21.65 -17.89 6.13
N GLU A 437 22.09 -18.97 5.50
CA GLU A 437 21.23 -19.82 4.69
C GLU A 437 20.20 -20.56 5.56
N VAL A 438 18.94 -20.53 5.16
CA VAL A 438 17.84 -21.22 5.83
C VAL A 438 16.82 -21.73 4.82
N THR A 439 16.10 -22.79 5.17
CA THR A 439 14.90 -23.19 4.41
C THR A 439 13.70 -22.29 4.71
N PRO A 440 12.67 -22.23 3.84
CA PRO A 440 11.43 -21.49 4.10
C PRO A 440 10.80 -21.85 5.46
N ALA A 441 10.76 -23.12 5.80
CA ALA A 441 10.21 -23.60 7.08
C ALA A 441 11.00 -23.14 8.29
N GLU A 442 12.32 -23.10 8.20
CA GLU A 442 13.20 -22.58 9.27
C GLU A 442 13.07 -21.06 9.43
N PHE A 443 12.97 -20.35 8.31
CA PHE A 443 12.73 -18.91 8.31
C PHE A 443 11.44 -18.57 9.08
N MET A 444 10.33 -19.22 8.76
CA MET A 444 9.06 -19.02 9.46
C MET A 444 9.15 -19.28 10.98
N LYS A 445 9.83 -20.36 11.38
CA LYS A 445 10.07 -20.67 12.81
C LYS A 445 10.89 -19.59 13.52
N LYS A 446 11.91 -19.04 12.84
CA LYS A 446 12.74 -17.96 13.38
C LYS A 446 11.92 -16.67 13.57
N LEU A 447 11.10 -16.31 12.58
CA LEU A 447 10.21 -15.15 12.68
C LEU A 447 9.18 -15.28 13.83
N GLU A 448 8.58 -16.46 13.99
CA GLU A 448 7.67 -16.70 15.12
C GLU A 448 8.35 -16.55 16.46
N LYS A 449 9.61 -16.99 16.59
CA LYS A 449 10.39 -16.85 17.80
C LYS A 449 10.70 -15.37 18.10
N GLU A 450 11.14 -14.61 17.09
CA GLU A 450 11.40 -13.16 17.22
C GLU A 450 10.12 -12.39 17.64
N ARG A 451 8.98 -12.68 16.98
CA ARG A 451 7.68 -12.07 17.35
C ARG A 451 7.26 -12.34 18.80
N LYS A 452 7.58 -13.52 19.34
CA LYS A 452 7.28 -13.86 20.74
C LYS A 452 8.21 -13.16 21.71
N GLN A 453 9.45 -12.88 21.34
CA GLN A 453 10.42 -12.13 22.17
C GLN A 453 10.07 -10.63 22.23
N ASN A 454 9.64 -10.04 21.13
CA ASN A 454 9.27 -8.61 21.05
C ASN A 454 7.91 -8.29 21.71
N LYS A 455 7.11 -9.31 22.10
CA LYS A 455 5.85 -9.13 22.85
C LYS A 455 6.02 -9.22 24.38
N LYS A 456 7.22 -9.53 24.86
CA LYS A 456 7.54 -9.58 26.30
C LYS A 456 8.26 -8.30 26.73
#